data_2ac040f6c5304669d5a0e26477066646
#
_entry.id   2ac040f6c5304669d5a0e26477066646
#
_cell.length_a   1.000
_cell.length_b   1.000
_cell.length_c   1.000
_cell.angle_alpha   90.00
_cell.angle_beta   90.00
_cell.angle_gamma   90.00
#
_symmetry.space_group_name_H-M   'P 1'
#
loop_
_entity.id
_entity.type
_entity.pdbx_description
1 polymer ?
#
loop_
_entity_poly.entity_id
_entity_poly.type
_entity_poly.pdbx_seq_one_letter_code
_entity_poly.pdbx_strand_id
1 'polypeptide(L)'
;DGRPRPLRKYNGSVVSTVTNPGNGYDDSVDYDALKGQTITVAASPTPHAEILEVAKEILAAKGITLDIQVYNDYVVPNTVVDDGTLDANYFQHLPYLEDFNAENNTHIVSVSAIHVEPMGLYGGLQTSLDALKASK
;
A
#
# COMPACT_ATOMS: atom_id res chain seq x y z
N ASP A 1 -21.39 -3.21 -6.32
CA ASP A 1 -20.89 -4.37 -7.06
C ASP A 1 -19.54 -4.79 -6.44
N GLY A 2 -19.55 -5.53 -5.33
CA GLY A 2 -18.38 -5.90 -4.53
C GLY A 2 -17.44 -6.95 -5.18
N ARG A 3 -17.37 -7.01 -6.50
CA ARG A 3 -16.45 -7.94 -7.18
C ARG A 3 -15.02 -7.43 -7.10
N PRO A 4 -14.05 -8.29 -6.72
CA PRO A 4 -12.64 -7.93 -6.74
C PRO A 4 -12.21 -7.56 -8.17
N ARG A 5 -11.54 -6.43 -8.31
CA ARG A 5 -10.98 -6.02 -9.60
C ARG A 5 -9.61 -6.68 -9.78
N PRO A 6 -9.31 -7.20 -10.98
CA PRO A 6 -7.99 -7.75 -11.24
C PRO A 6 -6.92 -6.64 -11.17
N LEU A 7 -5.81 -6.95 -10.52
CA LEU A 7 -4.62 -6.11 -10.58
C LEU A 7 -4.03 -6.17 -11.99
N ARG A 8 -3.68 -5.03 -12.53
CA ARG A 8 -3.08 -4.91 -13.86
C ARG A 8 -1.66 -4.42 -13.76
N LYS A 9 -0.77 -5.01 -14.53
CA LYS A 9 0.55 -4.42 -14.78
C LYS A 9 0.40 -3.09 -15.51
N TYR A 10 1.42 -2.26 -15.43
CA TYR A 10 1.54 -1.01 -16.17
C TYR A 10 1.27 -1.18 -17.68
N ASN A 11 1.64 -2.31 -18.25
CA ASN A 11 1.35 -2.68 -19.65
C ASN A 11 -0.09 -3.15 -19.89
N GLY A 12 -0.99 -3.05 -18.92
CA GLY A 12 -2.38 -3.49 -19.02
C GLY A 12 -2.62 -4.98 -18.76
N SER A 13 -1.57 -5.77 -18.57
CA SER A 13 -1.72 -7.20 -18.26
C SER A 13 -2.24 -7.42 -16.86
N VAL A 14 -3.09 -8.44 -16.68
CA VAL A 14 -3.54 -8.87 -15.37
C VAL A 14 -2.37 -9.53 -14.63
N VAL A 15 -2.00 -9.01 -13.46
CA VAL A 15 -0.92 -9.56 -12.62
C VAL A 15 -1.47 -10.61 -11.68
N SER A 16 -2.58 -10.31 -11.03
CA SER A 16 -3.30 -11.23 -10.16
C SER A 16 -4.75 -10.81 -9.99
N THR A 17 -5.59 -11.72 -9.54
CA THR A 17 -6.91 -11.39 -9.02
C THR A 17 -6.83 -11.41 -7.50
N VAL A 18 -7.16 -10.31 -6.85
CA VAL A 18 -7.35 -10.31 -5.40
C VAL A 18 -8.70 -10.96 -5.12
N THR A 19 -8.68 -12.14 -4.56
CA THR A 19 -9.85 -12.71 -3.92
C THR A 19 -9.91 -12.16 -2.51
N ASN A 20 -10.93 -11.34 -2.21
CA ASN A 20 -11.22 -10.96 -0.85
C ASN A 20 -12.00 -12.12 -0.21
N PRO A 21 -11.47 -12.81 0.79
CA PRO A 21 -12.14 -13.93 1.46
C PRO A 21 -13.32 -13.49 2.34
N GLY A 22 -13.77 -12.23 2.24
CA GLY A 22 -14.95 -11.71 2.92
C GLY A 22 -14.75 -11.35 4.41
N ASN A 23 -13.83 -12.00 5.09
CA ASN A 23 -13.49 -11.72 6.50
C ASN A 23 -12.09 -11.13 6.69
N GLY A 24 -11.35 -10.89 5.60
CA GLY A 24 -10.00 -10.35 5.63
C GLY A 24 -8.91 -11.34 6.06
N TYR A 25 -9.23 -12.62 6.20
CA TYR A 25 -8.25 -13.67 6.55
C TYR A 25 -7.87 -14.50 5.33
N ASP A 26 -6.60 -14.83 5.24
CA ASP A 26 -6.08 -15.85 4.34
C ASP A 26 -5.95 -17.17 5.13
N ASP A 27 -6.87 -18.10 4.89
CA ASP A 27 -6.92 -19.38 5.60
C ASP A 27 -5.76 -20.33 5.22
N SER A 28 -4.99 -19.99 4.18
CA SER A 28 -3.79 -20.75 3.79
C SER A 28 -2.57 -20.43 4.65
N VAL A 29 -2.60 -19.34 5.44
CA VAL A 29 -1.51 -18.92 6.30
C VAL A 29 -1.56 -19.68 7.63
N ASP A 30 -0.46 -20.34 7.99
CA ASP A 30 -0.29 -20.94 9.31
C ASP A 30 0.05 -19.87 10.36
N TYR A 31 -0.97 -19.25 10.93
CA TYR A 31 -0.81 -18.21 11.94
C TYR A 31 -0.19 -18.75 13.25
N ASP A 32 -0.36 -20.04 13.53
CA ASP A 32 0.23 -20.64 14.74
C ASP A 32 1.76 -20.71 14.62
N ALA A 33 2.28 -20.97 13.43
CA ALA A 33 3.72 -20.95 13.17
C ALA A 33 4.33 -19.54 13.28
N LEU A 34 3.51 -18.50 13.15
CA LEU A 34 3.95 -17.09 13.20
C LEU A 34 3.81 -16.46 14.60
N LYS A 35 3.27 -17.16 15.58
CA LYS A 35 3.13 -16.64 16.95
C LYS A 35 4.46 -16.20 17.54
N GLY A 36 4.44 -15.03 18.19
CA GLY A 36 5.62 -14.42 18.80
C GLY A 36 6.51 -13.67 17.83
N GLN A 37 6.19 -13.67 16.53
CA GLN A 37 6.94 -12.91 15.53
C GLN A 37 6.50 -11.45 15.49
N THR A 38 7.41 -10.58 15.04
CA THR A 38 7.16 -9.16 14.79
C THR A 38 7.36 -8.88 13.31
N ILE A 39 6.41 -8.15 12.72
CA ILE A 39 6.51 -7.62 11.36
C ILE A 39 6.61 -6.10 11.46
N THR A 40 7.61 -5.52 10.80
CA THR A 40 7.85 -4.08 10.78
C THR A 40 7.41 -3.49 9.44
N VAL A 41 6.55 -2.47 9.48
CA VAL A 41 5.97 -1.86 8.27
C VAL A 41 6.12 -0.36 8.28
N ALA A 42 6.75 0.19 7.24
CA ALA A 42 6.78 1.62 6.97
C ALA A 42 5.47 2.06 6.31
N ALA A 43 4.84 3.12 6.79
CA ALA A 43 3.58 3.60 6.25
C ALA A 43 3.51 5.13 6.22
N SER A 44 2.74 5.69 5.29
CA SER A 44 2.32 7.09 5.38
C SER A 44 1.23 7.26 6.45
N PRO A 45 1.09 8.47 7.06
CA PRO A 45 0.19 8.65 8.20
C PRO A 45 -1.27 8.32 7.88
N THR A 46 -1.79 8.87 6.79
CA THR A 46 -3.21 8.77 6.39
C THR A 46 -3.33 8.45 4.91
N PRO A 47 -4.14 7.45 4.52
CA PRO A 47 -4.94 6.55 5.35
C PRO A 47 -4.16 5.28 5.80
N HIS A 48 -2.91 5.10 5.37
CA HIS A 48 -2.18 3.82 5.42
C HIS A 48 -1.91 3.35 6.85
N ALA A 49 -1.32 4.19 7.71
CA ALA A 49 -1.09 3.82 9.10
C ALA A 49 -2.40 3.55 9.86
N GLU A 50 -3.47 4.30 9.57
CA GLU A 50 -4.78 4.08 10.18
C GLU A 50 -5.37 2.71 9.82
N ILE A 51 -5.20 2.28 8.57
CA ILE A 51 -5.63 0.95 8.12
C ILE A 51 -4.78 -0.13 8.79
N LEU A 52 -3.47 0.08 8.92
CA LEU A 52 -2.57 -0.86 9.60
C LEU A 52 -2.88 -1.02 11.09
N GLU A 53 -3.41 0.00 11.77
CA GLU A 53 -3.85 -0.14 13.18
C GLU A 53 -4.96 -1.19 13.32
N VAL A 54 -5.87 -1.29 12.36
CA VAL A 54 -6.88 -2.36 12.34
C VAL A 54 -6.22 -3.72 12.13
N ALA A 55 -5.28 -3.82 11.20
CA ALA A 55 -4.53 -5.06 10.97
C ALA A 55 -3.71 -5.47 12.22
N LYS A 56 -3.15 -4.50 12.94
CA LYS A 56 -2.39 -4.72 14.17
C LYS A 56 -3.23 -5.40 15.25
N GLU A 57 -4.47 -4.95 15.45
CA GLU A 57 -5.40 -5.59 16.40
C GLU A 57 -5.72 -7.04 16.00
N ILE A 58 -5.97 -7.27 14.72
CA ILE A 58 -6.25 -8.61 14.18
C ILE A 58 -5.05 -9.54 14.37
N LEU A 59 -3.84 -9.08 14.06
CA LEU A 59 -2.62 -9.85 14.20
C LEU A 59 -2.27 -10.11 15.67
N ALA A 60 -2.47 -9.12 16.55
CA ALA A 60 -2.26 -9.27 17.99
C ALA A 60 -3.15 -10.38 18.59
N ALA A 61 -4.40 -10.49 18.15
CA ALA A 61 -5.30 -11.59 18.56
C ALA A 61 -4.77 -12.97 18.13
N LYS A 62 -3.88 -13.02 17.13
CA LYS A 62 -3.20 -14.24 16.66
C LYS A 62 -1.79 -14.41 17.26
N GLY A 63 -1.38 -13.52 18.16
CA GLY A 63 -0.06 -13.57 18.81
C GLY A 63 1.08 -13.04 17.94
N ILE A 64 0.78 -12.28 16.91
CA ILE A 64 1.75 -11.64 16.00
C ILE A 64 1.78 -10.15 16.29
N THR A 65 2.97 -9.58 16.38
CA THR A 65 3.16 -8.13 16.59
C THR A 65 3.34 -7.42 15.26
N LEU A 66 2.52 -6.39 15.00
CA LEU A 66 2.74 -5.46 13.89
C LEU A 66 3.32 -4.16 14.44
N ASP A 67 4.55 -3.83 14.05
CA ASP A 67 5.22 -2.58 14.37
C ASP A 67 5.08 -1.61 13.19
N ILE A 68 4.35 -0.51 13.41
CA ILE A 68 4.03 0.47 12.37
C ILE A 68 4.94 1.67 12.54
N GLN A 69 5.79 1.94 11.56
CA GLN A 69 6.67 3.10 11.53
C GLN A 69 6.18 4.11 10.50
N VAL A 70 5.83 5.31 10.98
CA VAL A 70 5.20 6.36 10.15
C VAL A 70 6.25 7.28 9.56
N TYR A 71 6.18 7.47 8.25
CA TYR A 71 7.04 8.36 7.47
C TYR A 71 6.20 9.38 6.69
N ASN A 72 6.68 10.62 6.61
CA ASN A 72 6.01 11.71 5.89
C ASN A 72 6.56 11.96 4.48
N ASP A 73 7.53 11.17 4.06
CA ASP A 73 8.13 11.23 2.73
C ASP A 73 7.86 9.94 1.95
N TYR A 74 8.20 9.95 0.64
CA TYR A 74 7.94 8.82 -0.26
C TYR A 74 9.21 8.09 -0.72
N VAL A 75 10.38 8.43 -0.18
CA VAL A 75 11.67 7.82 -0.51
C VAL A 75 12.08 6.81 0.57
N VAL A 76 12.12 7.26 1.82
CA VAL A 76 12.58 6.45 2.96
C VAL A 76 11.81 5.14 3.10
N PRO A 77 10.46 5.07 2.97
CA PRO A 77 9.75 3.80 3.07
C PRO A 77 10.19 2.72 2.08
N ASN A 78 10.68 3.10 0.91
CA ASN A 78 11.27 2.16 -0.03
C ASN A 78 12.70 1.78 0.33
N THR A 79 13.52 2.76 0.71
CA THR A 79 14.94 2.51 1.07
C THR A 79 15.08 1.54 2.23
N VAL A 80 14.27 1.71 3.29
CA VAL A 80 14.35 0.86 4.49
C VAL A 80 13.84 -0.57 4.27
N VAL A 81 13.06 -0.79 3.22
CA VAL A 81 12.65 -2.14 2.81
C VAL A 81 13.67 -2.77 1.89
N ASP A 82 14.22 -2.01 0.95
CA ASP A 82 15.24 -2.54 0.03
C ASP A 82 16.53 -2.93 0.76
N ASP A 83 16.93 -2.18 1.79
CA ASP A 83 18.12 -2.49 2.60
C ASP A 83 17.87 -3.52 3.72
N GLY A 84 16.62 -3.97 3.90
CA GLY A 84 16.23 -4.96 4.89
C GLY A 84 16.12 -4.43 6.33
N THR A 85 16.11 -3.10 6.53
CA THR A 85 15.89 -2.49 7.86
C THR A 85 14.47 -2.74 8.36
N LEU A 86 13.48 -2.67 7.46
CA LEU A 86 12.08 -3.02 7.73
C LEU A 86 11.60 -4.12 6.77
N ASP A 87 10.59 -4.88 7.19
CA ASP A 87 10.09 -6.02 6.43
C ASP A 87 9.23 -5.63 5.24
N ALA A 88 8.45 -4.56 5.35
CA ALA A 88 7.50 -4.12 4.33
C ALA A 88 7.21 -2.63 4.40
N ASN A 89 6.55 -2.12 3.36
CA ASN A 89 5.93 -0.79 3.40
C ASN A 89 4.51 -0.81 2.84
N TYR A 90 3.73 0.19 3.22
CA TYR A 90 2.37 0.40 2.77
C TYR A 90 2.10 1.89 2.60
N PHE A 91 2.29 2.42 1.37
CA PHE A 91 2.11 3.86 1.11
C PHE A 91 1.95 4.22 -0.36
N GLN A 92 2.25 3.31 -1.31
CA GLN A 92 2.45 3.64 -2.71
C GLN A 92 1.53 2.84 -3.64
N HIS A 93 1.33 3.37 -4.85
CA HIS A 93 0.72 2.65 -5.96
C HIS A 93 1.78 1.94 -6.81
N LEU A 94 1.38 0.91 -7.53
CA LEU A 94 2.31 0.09 -8.33
C LEU A 94 3.14 0.88 -9.34
N PRO A 95 2.61 1.86 -10.09
CA PRO A 95 3.42 2.63 -11.03
C PRO A 95 4.57 3.39 -10.34
N TYR A 96 4.34 3.97 -9.15
CA TYR A 96 5.39 4.63 -8.39
C TYR A 96 6.47 3.63 -7.94
N LEU A 97 6.08 2.44 -7.50
CA LEU A 97 7.04 1.39 -7.11
C LEU A 97 7.91 0.95 -8.29
N GLU A 98 7.31 0.74 -9.46
CA GLU A 98 8.04 0.35 -10.67
C GLU A 98 9.04 1.42 -11.11
N ASP A 99 8.62 2.68 -11.12
CA ASP A 99 9.49 3.82 -11.43
C ASP A 99 10.60 3.98 -10.39
N PHE A 100 10.29 3.88 -9.10
CA PHE A 100 11.27 3.96 -8.01
C PHE A 100 12.35 2.89 -8.15
N ASN A 101 11.95 1.64 -8.38
CA ASN A 101 12.90 0.53 -8.58
C ASN A 101 13.82 0.80 -9.78
N ALA A 102 13.28 1.29 -10.89
CA ALA A 102 14.04 1.56 -12.09
C ALA A 102 15.06 2.71 -11.90
N GLU A 103 14.64 3.77 -11.22
CA GLU A 103 15.47 4.97 -11.01
C GLU A 103 16.55 4.77 -9.94
N ASN A 104 16.26 3.98 -8.91
CA ASN A 104 17.13 3.79 -7.74
C ASN A 104 17.84 2.44 -7.72
N ASN A 105 17.62 1.59 -8.72
CA ASN A 105 18.17 0.22 -8.80
C ASN A 105 17.82 -0.61 -7.55
N THR A 106 16.57 -0.46 -7.06
CA THR A 106 16.01 -1.23 -5.96
C THR A 106 15.18 -2.41 -6.47
N HIS A 107 14.87 -3.38 -5.60
CA HIS A 107 14.29 -4.67 -6.00
C HIS A 107 13.01 -5.01 -5.22
N ILE A 108 12.30 -4.01 -4.77
CA ILE A 108 11.07 -4.16 -3.97
C ILE A 108 9.97 -4.77 -4.85
N VAL A 109 9.23 -5.73 -4.29
CA VAL A 109 8.12 -6.40 -4.97
C VAL A 109 6.78 -6.08 -4.33
N SER A 110 5.74 -5.95 -5.15
CA SER A 110 4.37 -5.81 -4.66
C SER A 110 3.84 -7.17 -4.22
N VAL A 111 3.41 -7.29 -2.97
CA VAL A 111 2.84 -8.54 -2.41
C VAL A 111 1.33 -8.55 -2.44
N SER A 112 0.67 -7.40 -2.28
CA SER A 112 -0.79 -7.28 -2.31
C SER A 112 -1.23 -5.86 -2.60
N ALA A 113 -2.43 -5.71 -3.16
CA ALA A 113 -3.11 -4.43 -3.30
C ALA A 113 -4.23 -4.33 -2.27
N ILE A 114 -4.24 -3.27 -1.47
CA ILE A 114 -5.17 -3.10 -0.36
C ILE A 114 -6.33 -2.18 -0.74
N HIS A 115 -6.04 -0.98 -1.25
CA HIS A 115 -7.05 -0.01 -1.66
C HIS A 115 -6.58 0.85 -2.83
N VAL A 116 -7.51 1.62 -3.40
CA VAL A 116 -7.26 2.61 -4.46
C VAL A 116 -7.76 3.96 -3.98
N GLU A 117 -6.94 4.99 -4.16
CA GLU A 117 -7.32 6.37 -3.87
C GLU A 117 -7.66 7.08 -5.18
N PRO A 118 -8.86 7.69 -5.29
CA PRO A 118 -9.21 8.45 -6.48
C PRO A 118 -8.44 9.76 -6.52
N MET A 119 -7.98 10.15 -7.72
CA MET A 119 -7.49 11.49 -7.96
C MET A 119 -8.66 12.45 -8.10
N GLY A 120 -8.62 13.56 -7.36
CA GLY A 120 -9.60 14.64 -7.45
C GLY A 120 -8.97 15.92 -8.00
N LEU A 121 -9.73 16.65 -8.80
CA LEU A 121 -9.39 18.02 -9.19
C LEU A 121 -10.18 18.99 -8.33
N TYR A 122 -9.49 19.81 -7.57
CA TYR A 122 -10.10 20.74 -6.62
C TYR A 122 -9.96 22.18 -7.07
N GLY A 123 -10.98 23.00 -6.78
CA GLY A 123 -10.93 24.43 -7.02
C GLY A 123 -9.88 25.13 -6.15
N GLY A 124 -9.20 26.12 -6.73
CA GLY A 124 -8.25 27.01 -6.07
C GLY A 124 -8.52 28.45 -6.49
N LEU A 125 -7.55 29.13 -7.08
CA LEU A 125 -7.74 30.45 -7.70
C LEU A 125 -8.79 30.40 -8.83
N GLN A 126 -8.86 29.28 -9.54
CA GLN A 126 -9.89 29.01 -10.53
C GLN A 126 -10.92 28.05 -9.96
N THR A 127 -12.20 28.39 -10.11
CA THR A 127 -13.32 27.64 -9.51
C THR A 127 -14.07 26.74 -10.50
N SER A 128 -13.64 26.75 -11.78
CA SER A 128 -14.21 25.89 -12.82
C SER A 128 -13.16 25.47 -13.84
N LEU A 129 -13.41 24.38 -14.55
CA LEU A 129 -12.53 23.92 -15.64
C LEU A 129 -12.45 24.92 -16.78
N ASP A 130 -13.53 25.64 -17.07
CA ASP A 130 -13.53 26.64 -18.15
C ASP A 130 -12.71 27.87 -17.76
N ALA A 131 -12.79 28.31 -16.51
CA ALA A 131 -11.92 29.37 -15.99
C ALA A 131 -10.44 28.95 -16.01
N LEU A 132 -10.13 27.69 -15.67
CA LEU A 132 -8.78 27.17 -15.73
C LEU A 132 -8.24 27.14 -17.17
N LYS A 133 -9.05 26.69 -18.14
CA LYS A 133 -8.67 26.70 -19.56
C LYS A 133 -8.43 28.12 -20.10
N ALA A 134 -9.22 29.08 -19.65
CA ALA A 134 -9.10 30.49 -20.08
C ALA A 134 -7.91 31.21 -19.43
N SER A 135 -7.29 30.68 -18.39
CA SER A 135 -6.18 31.28 -17.65
C SER A 135 -4.79 30.98 -18.23
N LYS A 136 -4.72 30.31 -19.38
CA LYS A 136 -3.46 30.03 -20.10
C LYS A 136 -2.93 31.25 -20.87
#